data_c68e4bc4de127731b73d2ece50ba2417
#
_entry.id   c68e4bc4de127731b73d2ece50ba2417
#
_cell.length_a   1.000
_cell.length_b   1.000
_cell.length_c   1.000
_cell.angle_alpha   90.00
_cell.angle_beta   90.00
_cell.angle_gamma   90.00
#
_symmetry.space_group_name_H-M   'P 1'
#
loop_
_entity.id
_entity.type
_entity.pdbx_description
1 polymer ?
#
loop_
_entity_poly.entity_id
_entity_poly.type
_entity_poly.pdbx_seq_one_letter_code
_entity_poly.pdbx_strand_id
1 'polypeptide(L)'
;MTLSRFNPFKKKTNINVVSLRGVIGDMGRFSKGLTIENTTPILEKAFTSKKPKVVVIQINSPGGSPVQSELIYNKIRLLAEKNKVKVITIAEDVAASGGYMLMCAGDELLANKSSIVGSIGVISASFGFKDLIEKLGVKRRIFTAGENKSFLDPFVDVQDKDVEKLIKVQVSIFENFKALVLKNRKEKIDADKVCNGEFWTGEQGIALGLVDSNEPLATYLDNKYGKSYQIRNIESKKSFL
;
A
#
# COMPACT_ATOMS: atom_id res chain seq x y z
N MET A 1 -15.40 19.58 42.40
CA MET A 1 -15.91 19.87 41.04
C MET A 1 -15.00 20.91 40.41
N THR A 2 -14.04 20.48 39.61
CA THR A 2 -13.08 21.38 38.94
C THR A 2 -13.66 21.74 37.57
N LEU A 3 -14.17 22.95 37.44
CA LEU A 3 -14.66 23.51 36.17
C LEU A 3 -13.47 23.56 35.19
N SER A 4 -13.46 22.68 34.21
CA SER A 4 -12.52 22.75 33.09
C SER A 4 -12.73 24.06 32.35
N ARG A 5 -11.79 24.99 32.47
CA ARG A 5 -11.77 26.28 31.76
C ARG A 5 -11.85 26.04 30.25
N PHE A 6 -13.01 26.28 29.69
CA PHE A 6 -13.23 26.36 28.26
C PHE A 6 -12.41 27.54 27.72
N ASN A 7 -11.26 27.23 27.08
CA ASN A 7 -10.46 28.26 26.43
C ASN A 7 -10.91 28.39 24.96
N PRO A 8 -11.67 29.40 24.56
CA PRO A 8 -12.21 29.53 23.20
C PRO A 8 -11.15 29.80 22.13
N PHE A 9 -9.90 30.09 22.53
CA PHE A 9 -8.79 30.39 21.62
C PHE A 9 -7.85 29.19 21.37
N LYS A 10 -8.18 27.98 21.83
CA LYS A 10 -7.35 26.83 21.55
C LYS A 10 -7.44 26.50 20.04
N LYS A 11 -6.37 26.81 19.31
CA LYS A 11 -6.27 26.62 17.87
C LYS A 11 -6.52 25.14 17.53
N LYS A 12 -7.59 24.86 16.79
CA LYS A 12 -7.95 23.49 16.41
C LYS A 12 -6.84 22.86 15.57
N THR A 13 -6.51 21.60 15.85
CA THR A 13 -5.58 20.82 15.03
C THR A 13 -6.23 20.50 13.69
N ASN A 14 -5.64 20.95 12.59
CA ASN A 14 -6.12 20.59 11.25
C ASN A 14 -5.65 19.17 10.91
N ILE A 15 -6.58 18.31 10.57
CA ILE A 15 -6.37 16.92 10.14
C ILE A 15 -6.95 16.76 8.75
N ASN A 16 -6.12 16.49 7.77
CA ASN A 16 -6.57 16.18 6.42
C ASN A 16 -6.67 14.66 6.24
N VAL A 17 -7.73 14.22 5.61
CA VAL A 17 -7.98 12.79 5.32
C VAL A 17 -7.99 12.60 3.81
N VAL A 18 -7.25 11.61 3.32
CA VAL A 18 -7.22 11.21 1.91
C VAL A 18 -7.38 9.71 1.80
N SER A 19 -8.12 9.23 0.79
CA SER A 19 -8.33 7.80 0.57
C SER A 19 -7.56 7.34 -0.68
N LEU A 20 -6.85 6.22 -0.54
CA LEU A 20 -6.18 5.49 -1.63
C LEU A 20 -6.87 4.13 -1.77
N ARG A 21 -7.65 3.95 -2.82
CA ARG A 21 -8.50 2.76 -3.02
C ARG A 21 -8.25 2.12 -4.38
N GLY A 22 -8.17 0.79 -4.41
CA GLY A 22 -8.03 -0.02 -5.61
C GLY A 22 -6.68 -0.70 -5.76
N VAL A 23 -6.48 -1.38 -6.88
CA VAL A 23 -5.24 -2.06 -7.22
C VAL A 23 -4.15 -1.03 -7.51
N ILE A 24 -2.92 -1.32 -7.06
CA ILE A 24 -1.78 -0.44 -7.31
C ILE A 24 -1.15 -0.81 -8.66
N GLY A 25 -1.10 0.15 -9.57
CA GLY A 25 -0.55 -0.02 -10.92
C GLY A 25 -1.48 0.52 -12.00
N ASP A 26 -1.02 0.43 -13.23
CA ASP A 26 -1.83 0.77 -14.40
C ASP A 26 -2.76 -0.41 -14.73
N MET A 27 -4.05 -0.15 -14.70
CA MET A 27 -5.11 -1.14 -14.97
C MET A 27 -5.67 -0.99 -16.40
N GLY A 28 -4.99 -0.21 -17.25
CA GLY A 28 -5.41 0.03 -18.62
C GLY A 28 -6.59 1.01 -18.74
N ARG A 29 -7.23 1.01 -19.92
CA ARG A 29 -8.15 2.08 -20.35
C ARG A 29 -9.45 2.17 -19.55
N PHE A 30 -9.89 1.08 -18.93
CA PHE A 30 -11.22 0.98 -18.32
C PHE A 30 -11.21 1.04 -16.79
N SER A 31 -10.04 1.01 -16.15
CA SER A 31 -9.93 1.06 -14.69
C SER A 31 -8.73 1.89 -14.27
N LYS A 32 -8.96 2.85 -13.39
CA LYS A 32 -7.87 3.68 -12.83
C LYS A 32 -7.34 3.00 -11.56
N GLY A 33 -6.20 2.30 -11.70
CA GLY A 33 -5.45 1.85 -10.53
C GLY A 33 -4.69 3.00 -9.86
N LEU A 34 -4.08 2.71 -8.71
CA LEU A 34 -3.25 3.68 -7.99
C LEU A 34 -1.86 3.73 -8.63
N THR A 35 -1.50 4.87 -9.21
CA THR A 35 -0.16 5.14 -9.73
C THR A 35 0.41 6.40 -9.08
N ILE A 36 1.72 6.58 -9.13
CA ILE A 36 2.36 7.81 -8.64
C ILE A 36 1.81 9.04 -9.35
N GLU A 37 1.50 8.93 -10.64
CA GLU A 37 0.97 10.02 -11.45
C GLU A 37 -0.40 10.48 -10.94
N ASN A 38 -1.35 9.55 -10.78
CA ASN A 38 -2.72 9.89 -10.40
C ASN A 38 -2.89 10.16 -8.89
N THR A 39 -1.99 9.66 -8.04
CA THR A 39 -2.04 9.90 -6.59
C THR A 39 -1.29 11.17 -6.16
N THR A 40 -0.27 11.61 -6.90
CA THR A 40 0.52 12.81 -6.56
C THR A 40 -0.34 14.06 -6.31
N PRO A 41 -1.29 14.45 -7.17
CA PRO A 41 -2.04 15.70 -6.97
C PRO A 41 -2.87 15.70 -5.70
N ILE A 42 -3.50 14.57 -5.36
CA ILE A 42 -4.32 14.47 -4.15
C ILE A 42 -3.46 14.41 -2.89
N LEU A 43 -2.31 13.73 -2.95
CA LEU A 43 -1.36 13.70 -1.85
C LEU A 43 -0.78 15.09 -1.57
N GLU A 44 -0.32 15.81 -2.58
CA GLU A 44 0.18 17.18 -2.41
C GLU A 44 -0.87 18.09 -1.79
N LYS A 45 -2.13 18.02 -2.24
CA LYS A 45 -3.24 18.75 -1.66
C LYS A 45 -3.47 18.35 -0.20
N ALA A 46 -3.38 17.06 0.14
CA ALA A 46 -3.56 16.57 1.51
C ALA A 46 -2.51 17.14 2.46
N PHE A 47 -1.26 17.22 2.04
CA PHE A 47 -0.16 17.70 2.88
C PHE A 47 -0.02 19.24 2.96
N THR A 48 -0.64 19.98 2.04
CA THR A 48 -0.48 21.46 1.97
C THR A 48 -1.74 22.23 2.34
N SER A 49 -2.94 21.69 2.09
CA SER A 49 -4.19 22.39 2.28
C SER A 49 -4.44 22.77 3.75
N LYS A 50 -4.58 24.08 4.01
CA LYS A 50 -4.84 24.62 5.36
C LYS A 50 -3.79 24.24 6.41
N LYS A 51 -2.56 23.94 5.98
CA LYS A 51 -1.41 23.62 6.85
C LYS A 51 -1.77 22.56 7.91
N PRO A 52 -2.04 21.31 7.51
CA PRO A 52 -2.40 20.26 8.45
C PRO A 52 -1.24 19.99 9.42
N LYS A 53 -1.56 19.50 10.62
CA LYS A 53 -0.60 18.91 11.54
C LYS A 53 -0.54 17.41 11.39
N VAL A 54 -1.63 16.83 10.87
CA VAL A 54 -1.79 15.40 10.65
C VAL A 54 -2.43 15.17 9.29
N VAL A 55 -1.92 14.20 8.57
CA VAL A 55 -2.58 13.62 7.40
C VAL A 55 -2.94 12.17 7.71
N VAL A 56 -4.21 11.84 7.57
CA VAL A 56 -4.70 10.46 7.65
C VAL A 56 -4.82 9.93 6.23
N ILE A 57 -4.22 8.78 5.96
CA ILE A 57 -4.33 8.10 4.67
C ILE A 57 -5.11 6.81 4.89
N GLN A 58 -6.34 6.78 4.37
CA GLN A 58 -7.17 5.58 4.35
C GLN A 58 -6.77 4.72 3.16
N ILE A 59 -6.47 3.46 3.42
CA ILE A 59 -5.98 2.52 2.41
C ILE A 59 -6.98 1.38 2.27
N ASN A 60 -7.46 1.15 1.04
CA ASN A 60 -8.27 0.00 0.68
C ASN A 60 -7.70 -0.61 -0.62
N SER A 61 -6.66 -1.43 -0.48
CA SER A 61 -5.90 -1.96 -1.61
C SER A 61 -5.37 -3.36 -1.34
N PRO A 62 -5.58 -4.31 -2.25
CA PRO A 62 -4.97 -5.64 -2.18
C PRO A 62 -3.48 -5.62 -2.57
N GLY A 63 -2.94 -4.48 -2.99
CA GLY A 63 -1.59 -4.35 -3.52
C GLY A 63 -1.55 -4.23 -5.04
N GLY A 64 -0.47 -4.67 -5.64
CA GLY A 64 -0.22 -4.63 -7.08
C GLY A 64 1.25 -4.36 -7.41
N SER A 65 1.54 -3.44 -8.33
CA SER A 65 2.90 -3.13 -8.78
C SER A 65 3.83 -2.73 -7.63
N PRO A 66 4.94 -3.47 -7.41
CA PRO A 66 5.92 -3.12 -6.38
C PRO A 66 6.51 -1.72 -6.58
N VAL A 67 6.83 -1.37 -7.83
CA VAL A 67 7.42 -0.07 -8.17
C VAL A 67 6.45 1.07 -7.86
N GLN A 68 5.18 0.95 -8.25
CA GLN A 68 4.19 2.00 -7.96
C GLN A 68 3.93 2.12 -6.46
N SER A 69 3.91 1.00 -5.74
CA SER A 69 3.77 1.00 -4.27
C SER A 69 4.91 1.76 -3.60
N GLU A 70 6.15 1.49 -4.00
CA GLU A 70 7.33 2.17 -3.45
C GLU A 70 7.37 3.65 -3.82
N LEU A 71 7.05 4.02 -5.05
CA LEU A 71 7.00 5.41 -5.49
C LEU A 71 5.97 6.22 -4.69
N ILE A 72 4.77 5.65 -4.46
CA ILE A 72 3.72 6.32 -3.67
C ILE A 72 4.16 6.40 -2.19
N TYR A 73 4.71 5.32 -1.62
CA TYR A 73 5.28 5.34 -0.27
C TYR A 73 6.31 6.46 -0.11
N ASN A 74 7.30 6.53 -1.01
CA ASN A 74 8.35 7.53 -0.98
C ASN A 74 7.77 8.96 -1.12
N LYS A 75 6.76 9.16 -1.98
CA LYS A 75 6.07 10.45 -2.13
C LYS A 75 5.39 10.88 -0.84
N ILE A 76 4.71 9.97 -0.15
CA ILE A 76 4.06 10.25 1.14
C ILE A 76 5.12 10.68 2.17
N ARG A 77 6.21 9.92 2.30
CA ARG A 77 7.27 10.24 3.27
C ARG A 77 7.96 11.58 2.96
N LEU A 78 8.26 11.83 1.69
CA LEU A 78 8.83 13.12 1.25
C LEU A 78 7.92 14.29 1.61
N LEU A 79 6.61 14.17 1.36
CA LEU A 79 5.64 15.22 1.69
C LEU A 79 5.49 15.42 3.20
N ALA A 80 5.51 14.34 3.97
CA ALA A 80 5.45 14.38 5.43
C ALA A 80 6.64 15.14 6.02
N GLU A 81 7.83 14.80 5.59
CA GLU A 81 9.07 15.43 6.03
C GLU A 81 9.14 16.91 5.61
N LYS A 82 8.92 17.19 4.33
CA LYS A 82 8.95 18.56 3.78
C LYS A 82 8.00 19.51 4.53
N ASN A 83 6.80 19.03 4.86
CA ASN A 83 5.76 19.85 5.50
C ASN A 83 5.75 19.71 7.03
N LYS A 84 6.59 18.84 7.63
CA LYS A 84 6.62 18.52 9.06
C LYS A 84 5.24 18.07 9.57
N VAL A 85 4.61 17.17 8.84
CA VAL A 85 3.26 16.66 9.06
C VAL A 85 3.35 15.22 9.52
N LYS A 86 2.62 14.87 10.59
CA LYS A 86 2.48 13.50 11.05
C LYS A 86 1.54 12.73 10.14
N VAL A 87 1.89 11.49 9.80
CA VAL A 87 1.09 10.60 8.97
C VAL A 87 0.49 9.50 9.82
N ILE A 88 -0.81 9.31 9.73
CA ILE A 88 -1.53 8.16 10.24
C ILE A 88 -2.06 7.39 9.03
N THR A 89 -1.74 6.11 8.93
CA THR A 89 -2.35 5.25 7.92
C THR A 89 -3.39 4.36 8.57
N ILE A 90 -4.48 4.10 7.87
CA ILE A 90 -5.53 3.20 8.35
C ILE A 90 -5.98 2.27 7.23
N ALA A 91 -5.94 0.96 7.50
CA ALA A 91 -6.55 -0.03 6.63
C ALA A 91 -8.07 0.04 6.75
N GLU A 92 -8.76 0.13 5.60
CA GLU A 92 -10.21 -0.07 5.52
C GLU A 92 -10.50 -1.57 5.44
N ASP A 93 -11.03 -2.10 4.33
CA ASP A 93 -11.28 -3.55 4.20
C ASP A 93 -9.96 -4.32 4.06
N VAL A 94 -9.03 -3.81 3.24
CA VAL A 94 -7.76 -4.46 2.94
C VAL A 94 -6.62 -3.46 2.74
N ALA A 95 -5.49 -3.76 3.33
CA ALA A 95 -4.19 -3.13 3.04
C ALA A 95 -3.12 -4.22 3.02
N ALA A 96 -3.06 -4.96 1.91
CA ALA A 96 -2.21 -6.14 1.75
C ALA A 96 -1.16 -5.94 0.65
N SER A 97 -0.03 -6.66 0.75
CA SER A 97 1.07 -6.60 -0.23
C SER A 97 1.51 -5.14 -0.46
N GLY A 98 1.50 -4.63 -1.69
CA GLY A 98 1.77 -3.22 -1.96
C GLY A 98 0.91 -2.24 -1.16
N GLY A 99 -0.34 -2.62 -0.79
CA GLY A 99 -1.18 -1.85 0.12
C GLY A 99 -0.61 -1.75 1.53
N TYR A 100 0.01 -2.83 2.03
CA TYR A 100 0.73 -2.79 3.30
C TYR A 100 2.04 -1.98 3.20
N MET A 101 2.69 -1.99 2.04
CA MET A 101 3.82 -1.09 1.79
C MET A 101 3.40 0.38 1.95
N LEU A 102 2.20 0.76 1.46
CA LEU A 102 1.65 2.11 1.68
C LEU A 102 1.31 2.35 3.16
N MET A 103 0.81 1.32 3.88
CA MET A 103 0.59 1.42 5.34
C MET A 103 1.87 1.84 6.07
N CYS A 104 3.00 1.24 5.70
CA CYS A 104 4.30 1.55 6.29
C CYS A 104 4.75 3.01 6.08
N ALA A 105 4.08 3.80 5.25
CA ALA A 105 4.34 5.23 5.15
C ALA A 105 3.81 6.03 6.36
N GLY A 106 2.97 5.42 7.20
CA GLY A 106 2.46 6.03 8.44
C GLY A 106 3.51 6.06 9.55
N ASP A 107 3.43 7.10 10.38
CA ASP A 107 4.12 7.13 11.69
C ASP A 107 3.34 6.27 12.71
N GLU A 108 2.05 6.05 12.44
CA GLU A 108 1.13 5.19 13.18
C GLU A 108 0.22 4.46 12.19
N LEU A 109 0.10 3.15 12.39
CA LEU A 109 -0.64 2.25 11.52
C LEU A 109 -1.88 1.74 12.26
N LEU A 110 -3.06 2.06 11.75
CA LEU A 110 -4.34 1.64 12.29
C LEU A 110 -5.02 0.64 11.36
N ALA A 111 -5.88 -0.20 11.91
CA ALA A 111 -6.77 -1.06 11.14
C ALA A 111 -8.06 -1.31 11.92
N ASN A 112 -9.16 -1.60 11.24
CA ASN A 112 -10.29 -2.21 11.92
C ASN A 112 -9.96 -3.67 12.30
N LYS A 113 -10.63 -4.22 13.30
CA LYS A 113 -10.36 -5.60 13.76
C LYS A 113 -10.42 -6.63 12.64
N SER A 114 -11.35 -6.45 11.69
CA SER A 114 -11.57 -7.37 10.57
C SER A 114 -10.87 -6.94 9.26
N SER A 115 -10.12 -5.83 9.25
CA SER A 115 -9.32 -5.46 8.07
C SER A 115 -8.28 -6.53 7.77
N ILE A 116 -7.99 -6.76 6.51
CA ILE A 116 -6.91 -7.65 6.08
C ILE A 116 -5.62 -6.85 5.92
N VAL A 117 -4.55 -7.28 6.58
CA VAL A 117 -3.22 -6.65 6.53
C VAL A 117 -2.12 -7.68 6.30
N GLY A 118 -0.94 -7.24 5.87
CA GLY A 118 0.20 -8.13 5.64
C GLY A 118 0.35 -8.54 4.18
N SER A 119 0.38 -9.83 3.88
CA SER A 119 0.72 -10.36 2.55
C SER A 119 2.06 -9.79 2.04
N ILE A 120 3.08 -9.84 2.94
CA ILE A 120 4.42 -9.35 2.65
C ILE A 120 5.16 -10.43 1.87
N GLY A 121 5.01 -10.39 0.55
CA GLY A 121 5.53 -11.38 -0.37
C GLY A 121 5.43 -10.93 -1.82
N VAL A 122 5.97 -11.73 -2.73
CA VAL A 122 5.95 -11.49 -4.19
C VAL A 122 5.45 -12.73 -4.90
N ILE A 123 4.50 -12.55 -5.79
CA ILE A 123 3.93 -13.63 -6.61
C ILE A 123 4.06 -13.28 -8.09
N SER A 124 4.31 -14.28 -8.92
CA SER A 124 4.08 -14.27 -10.37
C SER A 124 3.22 -15.47 -10.72
N ALA A 125 2.15 -15.23 -11.44
CA ALA A 125 1.24 -16.28 -11.88
C ALA A 125 1.01 -16.17 -13.38
N SER A 126 1.00 -17.30 -14.07
CA SER A 126 0.73 -17.40 -15.50
C SER A 126 0.02 -18.73 -15.82
N PHE A 127 -0.45 -18.85 -17.04
CA PHE A 127 -1.05 -20.10 -17.55
C PHE A 127 -0.17 -20.69 -18.65
N GLY A 128 -0.07 -22.02 -18.72
CA GLY A 128 0.51 -22.76 -19.83
C GLY A 128 -0.57 -23.17 -20.83
N PHE A 129 -0.35 -22.89 -22.11
CA PHE A 129 -1.30 -23.17 -23.20
C PHE A 129 -0.73 -24.11 -24.26
N LYS A 130 0.42 -24.76 -24.03
CA LYS A 130 1.07 -25.67 -24.99
C LYS A 130 0.11 -26.75 -25.48
N ASP A 131 -0.43 -27.56 -24.56
CA ASP A 131 -1.30 -28.68 -24.91
C ASP A 131 -2.62 -28.21 -25.57
N LEU A 132 -3.08 -27.00 -25.21
CA LEU A 132 -4.29 -26.44 -25.82
C LEU A 132 -4.06 -26.12 -27.29
N ILE A 133 -2.99 -25.43 -27.64
CA ILE A 133 -2.72 -25.08 -29.05
C ILE A 133 -2.38 -26.30 -29.89
N GLU A 134 -1.71 -27.31 -29.31
CA GLU A 134 -1.45 -28.58 -29.97
C GLU A 134 -2.75 -29.30 -30.33
N LYS A 135 -3.70 -29.43 -29.41
CA LYS A 135 -5.04 -30.03 -29.67
C LYS A 135 -5.84 -29.28 -30.72
N LEU A 136 -5.63 -27.97 -30.85
CA LEU A 136 -6.27 -27.13 -31.87
C LEU A 136 -5.52 -27.14 -33.21
N GLY A 137 -4.42 -27.87 -33.36
CA GLY A 137 -3.58 -27.90 -34.56
C GLY A 137 -2.89 -26.55 -34.85
N VAL A 138 -2.78 -25.66 -33.86
CA VAL A 138 -2.13 -24.35 -33.99
C VAL A 138 -0.64 -24.49 -33.80
N LYS A 139 0.15 -23.98 -34.73
CA LYS A 139 1.63 -23.94 -34.64
C LYS A 139 2.11 -22.55 -34.25
N ARG A 140 2.68 -22.40 -33.07
CA ARG A 140 3.36 -21.18 -32.65
C ARG A 140 4.72 -21.07 -33.35
N ARG A 141 5.03 -19.90 -33.86
CA ARG A 141 6.34 -19.58 -34.46
C ARG A 141 6.91 -18.36 -33.74
N ILE A 142 8.14 -18.46 -33.23
CA ILE A 142 8.83 -17.39 -32.54
C ILE A 142 10.15 -17.14 -33.25
N PHE A 143 10.42 -15.88 -33.50
CA PHE A 143 11.69 -15.40 -34.02
C PHE A 143 12.21 -14.33 -33.08
N THR A 144 13.34 -14.60 -32.42
CA THR A 144 13.92 -13.68 -31.41
C THR A 144 15.36 -13.34 -31.75
N ALA A 145 15.75 -12.14 -31.38
CA ALA A 145 17.15 -11.76 -31.22
C ALA A 145 17.41 -11.55 -29.71
N GLY A 146 18.39 -12.29 -29.18
CA GLY A 146 18.66 -12.40 -27.73
C GLY A 146 18.06 -13.67 -27.12
N GLU A 147 18.92 -14.46 -26.46
CA GLU A 147 18.61 -15.81 -25.95
C GLU A 147 17.42 -15.89 -24.99
N ASN A 148 17.15 -14.84 -24.24
CA ASN A 148 16.12 -14.82 -23.21
C ASN A 148 14.86 -14.03 -23.58
N LYS A 149 14.64 -13.73 -24.88
CA LYS A 149 13.48 -12.93 -25.30
C LYS A 149 12.15 -13.71 -25.28
N SER A 150 12.22 -15.05 -25.30
CA SER A 150 11.04 -15.92 -25.14
C SER A 150 10.92 -16.52 -23.74
N PHE A 151 11.48 -15.86 -22.78
CA PHE A 151 11.42 -16.22 -21.36
C PHE A 151 9.97 -16.44 -20.89
N LEU A 152 9.72 -17.62 -20.27
CA LEU A 152 8.40 -18.03 -19.77
C LEU A 152 7.28 -17.92 -20.82
N ASP A 153 7.55 -18.25 -22.08
CA ASP A 153 6.50 -18.29 -23.11
C ASP A 153 5.42 -19.31 -22.71
N PRO A 154 4.15 -18.91 -22.58
CA PRO A 154 3.08 -19.79 -22.11
C PRO A 154 2.69 -20.89 -23.10
N PHE A 155 3.24 -20.90 -24.32
CA PHE A 155 2.91 -21.87 -25.36
C PHE A 155 3.99 -22.93 -25.60
N VAL A 156 4.99 -23.00 -24.73
CA VAL A 156 6.03 -24.05 -24.71
C VAL A 156 6.19 -24.59 -23.29
N ASP A 157 6.94 -25.68 -23.15
CA ASP A 157 7.27 -26.20 -21.83
C ASP A 157 8.13 -25.20 -21.05
N VAL A 158 7.82 -25.06 -19.77
CA VAL A 158 8.61 -24.22 -18.87
C VAL A 158 10.02 -24.82 -18.74
N GLN A 159 11.02 -23.96 -18.89
CA GLN A 159 12.43 -24.36 -18.76
C GLN A 159 12.92 -24.06 -17.34
N ASP A 160 13.66 -24.96 -16.71
CA ASP A 160 14.20 -24.79 -15.35
C ASP A 160 15.04 -23.51 -15.22
N LYS A 161 15.84 -23.18 -16.24
CA LYS A 161 16.62 -21.92 -16.29
C LYS A 161 15.76 -20.67 -16.21
N ASP A 162 14.55 -20.74 -16.77
CA ASP A 162 13.60 -19.61 -16.74
C ASP A 162 12.98 -19.49 -15.36
N VAL A 163 12.64 -20.61 -14.73
CA VAL A 163 12.13 -20.65 -13.35
C VAL A 163 13.18 -20.08 -12.38
N GLU A 164 14.43 -20.55 -12.48
CA GLU A 164 15.52 -20.03 -11.64
C GLU A 164 15.72 -18.51 -11.80
N LYS A 165 15.65 -18.03 -13.04
CA LYS A 165 15.77 -16.60 -13.33
C LYS A 165 14.62 -15.81 -12.73
N LEU A 166 13.38 -16.31 -12.86
CA LEU A 166 12.20 -15.69 -12.28
C LEU A 166 12.33 -15.60 -10.75
N ILE A 167 12.67 -16.71 -10.10
CA ILE A 167 12.84 -16.77 -8.64
C ILE A 167 13.89 -15.76 -8.18
N LYS A 168 15.03 -15.64 -8.84
CA LYS A 168 16.07 -14.64 -8.51
C LYS A 168 15.53 -13.21 -8.55
N VAL A 169 14.72 -12.88 -9.55
CA VAL A 169 14.09 -11.56 -9.66
C VAL A 169 13.06 -11.34 -8.55
N GLN A 170 12.21 -12.35 -8.29
CA GLN A 170 11.21 -12.28 -7.22
C GLN A 170 11.85 -12.11 -5.84
N VAL A 171 12.91 -12.86 -5.53
CA VAL A 171 13.66 -12.71 -4.27
C VAL A 171 14.22 -11.30 -4.14
N SER A 172 14.80 -10.74 -5.20
CA SER A 172 15.30 -9.35 -5.15
C SER A 172 14.20 -8.33 -4.84
N ILE A 173 13.02 -8.47 -5.47
CA ILE A 173 11.87 -7.60 -5.19
C ILE A 173 11.36 -7.81 -3.76
N PHE A 174 11.32 -9.07 -3.31
CA PHE A 174 10.89 -9.42 -1.95
C PHE A 174 11.81 -8.82 -0.88
N GLU A 175 13.13 -8.92 -1.06
CA GLU A 175 14.09 -8.34 -0.13
C GLU A 175 13.96 -6.81 -0.02
N ASN A 176 13.68 -6.12 -1.13
CA ASN A 176 13.40 -4.68 -1.11
C ASN A 176 12.13 -4.38 -0.30
N PHE A 177 11.07 -5.18 -0.48
CA PHE A 177 9.84 -5.03 0.30
C PHE A 177 10.07 -5.29 1.78
N LYS A 178 10.75 -6.41 2.11
CA LYS A 178 11.13 -6.77 3.49
C LYS A 178 11.95 -5.66 4.15
N ALA A 179 12.93 -5.11 3.45
CA ALA A 179 13.76 -4.01 3.95
C ALA A 179 12.93 -2.76 4.26
N LEU A 180 11.95 -2.41 3.39
CA LEU A 180 11.05 -1.28 3.62
C LEU A 180 10.18 -1.51 4.87
N VAL A 181 9.62 -2.71 5.03
CA VAL A 181 8.82 -3.05 6.21
C VAL A 181 9.67 -2.98 7.47
N LEU A 182 10.85 -3.57 7.45
CA LEU A 182 11.78 -3.55 8.59
C LEU A 182 12.22 -2.13 8.96
N LYS A 183 12.45 -1.26 7.98
CA LYS A 183 12.77 0.15 8.24
C LYS A 183 11.72 0.84 9.11
N ASN A 184 10.46 0.47 8.96
CA ASN A 184 9.33 1.13 9.63
C ASN A 184 8.80 0.36 10.84
N ARG A 185 9.06 -0.95 10.92
CA ARG A 185 8.45 -1.85 11.92
C ARG A 185 9.45 -2.71 12.71
N LYS A 186 10.76 -2.57 12.48
CA LYS A 186 11.83 -3.45 13.03
C LYS A 186 11.67 -3.80 14.51
N GLU A 187 11.39 -2.79 15.33
CA GLU A 187 11.27 -2.96 16.79
C GLU A 187 9.94 -3.62 17.22
N LYS A 188 9.02 -3.84 16.29
CA LYS A 188 7.64 -4.27 16.56
C LYS A 188 7.31 -5.65 16.02
N ILE A 189 8.04 -6.13 15.03
CA ILE A 189 7.74 -7.37 14.29
C ILE A 189 8.85 -8.40 14.40
N ASP A 190 8.45 -9.67 14.35
CA ASP A 190 9.32 -10.79 14.03
C ASP A 190 9.25 -11.01 12.50
N ALA A 191 10.34 -10.66 11.81
CA ALA A 191 10.35 -10.68 10.34
C ALA A 191 10.09 -12.07 9.75
N ASP A 192 10.57 -13.12 10.39
CA ASP A 192 10.42 -14.50 9.88
C ASP A 192 8.97 -14.97 9.99
N LYS A 193 8.22 -14.42 10.96
CA LYS A 193 6.79 -14.71 11.12
C LYS A 193 5.90 -13.95 10.16
N VAL A 194 6.28 -12.72 9.79
CA VAL A 194 5.35 -11.83 9.05
C VAL A 194 5.75 -11.58 7.59
N CYS A 195 7.01 -11.85 7.21
CA CYS A 195 7.48 -11.67 5.84
C CYS A 195 7.53 -13.00 5.08
N ASN A 196 6.42 -13.73 5.05
CA ASN A 196 6.28 -15.05 4.42
C ASN A 196 5.14 -15.11 3.39
N GLY A 197 4.50 -13.96 3.10
CA GLY A 197 3.37 -13.87 2.16
C GLY A 197 2.00 -14.09 2.80
N GLU A 198 1.92 -14.46 4.07
CA GLU A 198 0.66 -14.60 4.79
C GLU A 198 -0.01 -13.24 5.07
N PHE A 199 -1.31 -13.29 5.33
CA PHE A 199 -2.11 -12.12 5.71
C PHE A 199 -2.91 -12.42 6.98
N TRP A 200 -3.24 -11.37 7.69
CA TRP A 200 -3.91 -11.45 8.99
C TRP A 200 -5.04 -10.44 9.11
N THR A 201 -5.93 -10.68 10.05
CA THR A 201 -6.89 -9.64 10.45
C THR A 201 -6.18 -8.50 11.18
N GLY A 202 -6.79 -7.32 11.20
CA GLY A 202 -6.24 -6.20 11.97
C GLY A 202 -6.04 -6.53 13.45
N GLU A 203 -6.92 -7.36 14.04
CA GLU A 203 -6.78 -7.81 15.43
C GLU A 203 -5.53 -8.68 15.61
N GLN A 204 -5.30 -9.66 14.73
CA GLN A 204 -4.07 -10.46 14.72
C GLN A 204 -2.84 -9.59 14.44
N GLY A 205 -2.98 -8.58 13.57
CA GLY A 205 -1.93 -7.64 13.22
C GLY A 205 -1.37 -6.85 14.40
N ILE A 206 -2.18 -6.58 15.44
CA ILE A 206 -1.69 -5.97 16.69
C ILE A 206 -0.67 -6.88 17.38
N ALA A 207 -1.04 -8.15 17.58
CA ALA A 207 -0.17 -9.12 18.26
C ALA A 207 1.14 -9.38 17.50
N LEU A 208 1.10 -9.25 16.17
CA LEU A 208 2.26 -9.42 15.29
C LEU A 208 3.07 -8.13 15.07
N GLY A 209 2.63 -7.01 15.64
CA GLY A 209 3.28 -5.72 15.46
C GLY A 209 3.06 -5.06 14.10
N LEU A 210 2.20 -5.61 13.26
CA LEU A 210 1.87 -5.06 11.94
C LEU A 210 0.99 -3.80 12.02
N VAL A 211 0.23 -3.66 13.11
CA VAL A 211 -0.73 -2.58 13.36
C VAL A 211 -0.49 -2.04 14.77
N ASP A 212 -0.70 -0.74 14.97
CA ASP A 212 -0.50 -0.09 16.27
C ASP A 212 -1.80 0.06 17.07
N SER A 213 -2.96 0.13 16.41
CA SER A 213 -4.27 0.25 17.06
C SER A 213 -5.41 -0.26 16.19
N ASN A 214 -6.41 -0.87 16.85
CA ASN A 214 -7.69 -1.27 16.25
C ASN A 214 -8.83 -0.31 16.64
N GLU A 215 -8.52 0.81 17.26
CA GLU A 215 -9.55 1.78 17.60
C GLU A 215 -10.16 2.39 16.33
N PRO A 216 -11.47 2.64 16.31
CA PRO A 216 -12.09 3.46 15.27
C PRO A 216 -11.37 4.81 15.15
N LEU A 217 -11.14 5.29 13.93
CA LEU A 217 -10.37 6.50 13.67
C LEU A 217 -10.83 7.70 14.53
N ALA A 218 -12.14 7.90 14.67
CA ALA A 218 -12.68 8.99 15.46
C ALA A 218 -12.27 8.88 16.94
N THR A 219 -12.42 7.69 17.53
CA THR A 219 -12.02 7.40 18.92
C THR A 219 -10.53 7.63 19.11
N TYR A 220 -9.72 7.11 18.19
CA TYR A 220 -8.27 7.29 18.20
C TYR A 220 -7.86 8.77 18.16
N LEU A 221 -8.49 9.55 17.28
CA LEU A 221 -8.22 10.99 17.17
C LEU A 221 -8.68 11.76 18.43
N ASP A 222 -9.84 11.41 18.99
CA ASP A 222 -10.36 12.01 20.23
C ASP A 222 -9.40 11.74 21.41
N ASN A 223 -8.92 10.51 21.55
CA ASN A 223 -7.99 10.14 22.61
C ASN A 223 -6.65 10.87 22.46
N LYS A 224 -6.16 11.06 21.23
CA LYS A 224 -4.85 11.62 20.95
C LYS A 224 -4.80 13.15 20.91
N TYR A 225 -5.81 13.78 20.34
CA TYR A 225 -5.85 15.22 20.09
C TYR A 225 -6.91 15.94 20.93
N GLY A 226 -7.70 15.22 21.73
CA GLY A 226 -8.88 15.72 22.40
C GLY A 226 -9.95 16.11 21.37
N LYS A 227 -11.04 16.70 21.81
CA LYS A 227 -12.12 17.16 20.90
C LYS A 227 -11.79 18.50 20.18
N SER A 228 -10.51 18.90 20.14
CA SER A 228 -10.08 20.19 19.58
C SER A 228 -9.35 20.03 18.26
N TYR A 229 -9.97 19.29 17.31
CA TYR A 229 -9.45 19.15 15.94
C TYR A 229 -10.56 19.42 14.90
N GLN A 230 -10.14 19.59 13.65
CA GLN A 230 -11.03 19.73 12.50
C GLN A 230 -10.58 18.78 11.39
N ILE A 231 -11.46 17.86 11.01
CA ILE A 231 -11.24 16.94 9.89
C ILE A 231 -11.64 17.63 8.59
N ARG A 232 -10.85 17.38 7.56
CA ARG A 232 -11.11 17.80 6.19
C ARG A 232 -10.81 16.66 5.23
N ASN A 233 -11.83 16.16 4.55
CA ASN A 233 -11.67 15.18 3.49
C ASN A 233 -11.10 15.88 2.25
N ILE A 234 -10.03 15.29 1.71
CA ILE A 234 -9.36 15.77 0.50
C ILE A 234 -9.77 14.84 -0.63
N GLU A 235 -10.51 15.38 -1.58
CA GLU A 235 -10.97 14.63 -2.76
C GLU A 235 -10.22 15.10 -4.00
N SER A 236 -10.01 14.16 -4.94
CA SER A 236 -9.59 14.51 -6.30
C SER A 236 -10.67 15.36 -6.97
N LYS A 237 -10.29 16.33 -7.76
CA LYS A 237 -11.27 17.02 -8.62
C LYS A 237 -11.92 15.95 -9.52
N LYS A 238 -13.24 15.78 -9.44
CA LYS A 238 -13.97 15.00 -10.44
C LYS A 238 -13.69 15.66 -11.79
N SER A 239 -13.04 14.95 -12.70
CA SER A 239 -13.03 15.33 -14.11
C SER A 239 -14.47 15.19 -14.59
N PHE A 240 -15.15 16.29 -14.85
CA PHE A 240 -16.35 16.28 -15.66
C PHE A 240 -15.91 16.02 -17.11
N LEU A 241 -16.02 14.78 -17.55
CA LEU A 241 -16.12 14.42 -18.96
C LEU A 241 -17.57 14.17 -19.26
#